data_655c91c3046716ec50d762240f571bd3
#
_entry.id   655c91c3046716ec50d762240f571bd3
#
_cell.length_a   1.000
_cell.length_b   1.000
_cell.length_c   1.000
_cell.angle_alpha   90.00
_cell.angle_beta   90.00
_cell.angle_gamma   90.00
#
_symmetry.space_group_name_H-M   'P 1'
#
loop_
_entity.id
_entity.type
_entity.pdbx_description
1 polymer ?
#
loop_
_entity_poly.entity_id
_entity_poly.type
_entity_poly.pdbx_seq_one_letter_code
_entity_poly.pdbx_strand_id
1 'polypeptide(L)'
;MARIAVTDGMASAAVQVLTDAGHEVDXEPEKLDGFDAVVIRSATKMNAEAISXSPSLKLIGRAGVGVDNIDLDAATNAGILVCNTPGSSTQSVVELTXGHLLASTRHIPTADRDLRSGQWTKKSLKGTELSGKRXGFXGFGXIAQGVGHVARAXGMELHAYDPYLPEKVATELNCELHADVADVXRLCTHIAVHCXLTEXTHXLVNTXTLSLMPGXGADGIACGXHLVSCARGGIVNQDAALXALVDGTLSSCALDVFETEPETXHPIXXHPNFHGTPHIGAATXEAQARIGLEMANLLIEFXXGKXPKSVVNKTVLD
;
A
#
# COMPACT_ATOMS: atom_id res chain seq x y z
N MET A 1 -17.00 16.82 25.49
CA MET A 1 -16.99 17.27 24.07
C MET A 1 -15.56 17.54 23.63
N ALA A 2 -15.18 17.02 22.48
CA ALA A 2 -13.85 17.26 21.91
C ALA A 2 -13.97 17.98 20.57
N ARG A 3 -12.91 18.67 20.18
CA ARG A 3 -12.81 19.33 18.88
C ARG A 3 -11.90 18.49 17.98
N ILE A 4 -12.44 18.05 16.86
CA ILE A 4 -11.76 17.14 15.94
C ILE A 4 -11.59 17.81 14.57
N ALA A 5 -10.36 17.90 14.09
CA ALA A 5 -10.07 18.42 12.76
C ALA A 5 -9.95 17.25 11.78
N VAL A 6 -10.46 17.44 10.56
CA VAL A 6 -10.31 16.46 9.48
C VAL A 6 -9.68 17.18 8.31
N THR A 7 -8.44 16.84 7.96
CA THR A 7 -7.71 17.62 6.97
C THR A 7 -7.83 17.05 5.54
N ASP A 8 -8.02 15.76 5.40
CA ASP A 8 -7.95 15.08 4.09
C ASP A 8 -9.25 14.38 3.73
N GLY A 9 -10.35 14.76 4.38
CA GLY A 9 -11.64 14.15 4.11
C GLY A 9 -11.94 12.93 4.97
N MET A 10 -13.23 12.66 5.15
CA MET A 10 -13.73 11.53 5.92
C MET A 10 -15.16 11.26 5.45
N ALA A 11 -15.56 9.98 5.43
CA ALA A 11 -16.89 9.63 5.01
C ALA A 11 -17.93 10.39 5.84
N SER A 12 -18.96 10.92 5.19
CA SER A 12 -19.95 11.76 5.87
C SER A 12 -20.68 11.00 6.98
N ALA A 13 -20.92 9.70 6.78
CA ALA A 13 -21.55 8.89 7.82
C ALA A 13 -20.70 8.80 9.08
N ALA A 14 -19.37 8.76 8.90
CA ALA A 14 -18.44 8.72 10.05
C ALA A 14 -18.44 10.07 10.78
N VAL A 15 -18.47 11.17 10.04
CA VAL A 15 -18.59 12.48 10.66
C VAL A 15 -19.87 12.58 11.49
N GLN A 16 -20.97 12.04 10.95
CA GLN A 16 -22.25 12.03 11.66
C GLN A 16 -22.15 11.23 12.96
N VAL A 17 -21.44 10.10 12.96
CA VAL A 17 -21.23 9.31 14.18
C VAL A 17 -20.55 10.16 15.25
N LEU A 18 -19.52 10.93 14.86
CA LEU A 18 -18.80 11.79 15.79
C LEU A 18 -19.70 12.93 16.33
N THR A 19 -20.44 13.59 15.46
CA THR A 19 -21.32 14.68 15.91
C THR A 19 -22.47 14.16 16.76
N ASP A 20 -23.02 12.99 16.42
CA ASP A 20 -24.06 12.37 17.26
C ASP A 20 -23.54 12.01 18.66
N ALA A 21 -22.26 11.76 18.78
CA ALA A 21 -21.63 11.48 20.07
C ALA A 21 -21.27 12.76 20.84
N GLY A 22 -21.61 13.93 20.29
CA GLY A 22 -21.44 15.20 20.97
C GLY A 22 -20.13 15.92 20.68
N HIS A 23 -19.38 15.49 19.67
CA HIS A 23 -18.10 16.10 19.33
C HIS A 23 -18.26 17.13 18.22
N GLU A 24 -17.40 18.13 18.20
CA GLU A 24 -17.34 19.15 17.16
C GLU A 24 -16.33 18.71 16.11
N VAL A 25 -16.76 18.67 14.84
CA VAL A 25 -15.90 18.25 13.72
C VAL A 25 -15.77 19.37 12.72
N ASP A 26 -14.55 19.70 12.37
CA ASP A 26 -14.25 20.70 11.34
C ASP A 26 -13.57 20.02 10.17
N UNK A 27 -14.14 19.96 9.17
CA UNK A 27 -13.72 19.26 8.14
C UNK A 27 -12.87 19.97 7.27
N GLU A 28 -12.68 21.43 7.44
CA GLU A 28 -11.77 22.30 6.68
C GLU A 28 -11.02 23.24 7.62
N PRO A 29 -10.23 22.69 8.54
CA PRO A 29 -9.54 23.53 9.51
C PRO A 29 -8.47 24.41 8.85
N GLU A 30 -8.41 25.66 9.27
CA GLU A 30 -7.36 26.55 8.78
C GLU A 30 -6.03 26.27 9.49
N LYS A 31 -6.08 25.85 10.75
CA LYS A 31 -4.92 25.49 11.56
C LYS A 31 -5.35 24.42 12.54
N LEU A 32 -4.39 23.76 13.17
CA LEU A 32 -4.69 22.65 14.08
C LEU A 32 -4.65 23.01 15.55
N ASP A 33 -4.19 24.21 15.90
CA ASP A 33 -4.21 24.64 17.29
C ASP A 33 -5.66 24.77 17.76
N GLY A 34 -5.92 24.33 18.98
CA GLY A 34 -7.26 24.36 19.54
C GLY A 34 -8.06 23.09 19.34
N PHE A 35 -7.53 22.14 18.57
CA PHE A 35 -8.19 20.85 18.36
C PHE A 35 -7.60 19.81 19.30
N ASP A 36 -8.43 18.86 19.74
CA ASP A 36 -8.01 17.75 20.58
C ASP A 36 -7.46 16.62 19.75
N ALA A 37 -7.98 16.42 18.54
CA ALA A 37 -7.54 15.36 17.65
C ALA A 37 -7.57 15.85 16.21
N VAL A 38 -6.73 15.22 15.37
CA VAL A 38 -6.77 15.45 13.94
C VAL A 38 -6.83 14.11 13.21
N VAL A 39 -7.71 14.04 12.20
CA VAL A 39 -7.79 12.88 11.31
C VAL A 39 -7.15 13.27 9.99
N ILE A 40 -6.12 12.50 9.59
CA ILE A 40 -5.40 12.76 8.35
C ILE A 40 -5.39 11.50 7.48
N ARG A 41 -5.06 11.69 6.20
CA ARG A 41 -4.74 10.61 5.27
C ARG A 41 -3.29 10.79 4.84
N SER A 42 -3.00 10.55 3.54
CA SER A 42 -1.63 10.64 3.06
C SER A 42 -1.21 12.07 2.67
N ALA A 43 -2.17 12.96 2.38
CA ALA A 43 -1.84 14.29 1.89
C ALA A 43 -1.25 15.20 2.97
N THR A 44 -1.76 15.10 4.19
CA THR A 44 -1.26 15.93 5.29
C THR A 44 0.02 15.34 5.88
N LYS A 45 1.03 16.17 6.07
CA LYS A 45 2.30 15.75 6.69
C LYS A 45 2.33 16.29 8.12
N MET A 46 2.38 15.39 9.09
CA MET A 46 2.52 15.78 10.49
C MET A 46 3.98 15.63 10.90
N ASN A 47 4.79 16.58 10.44
CA ASN A 47 6.21 16.61 10.77
C ASN A 47 6.39 17.32 12.13
N ALA A 48 7.64 17.42 12.59
CA ALA A 48 7.94 18.02 13.90
C ALA A 48 7.43 19.46 13.99
N GLU A 49 7.55 20.23 12.92
CA GLU A 49 7.07 21.62 12.89
C GLU A 49 5.55 21.67 13.02
N ALA A 50 4.83 20.87 12.27
CA ALA A 50 3.36 20.81 12.33
C ALA A 50 2.89 20.42 13.73
N ILE A 51 3.56 19.47 14.33
CA ILE A 51 3.24 19.01 15.69
C ILE A 51 3.48 20.16 16.69
N SER A 52 4.58 20.83 16.60
CA SER A 52 4.87 21.97 17.47
C SER A 52 3.89 23.12 17.29
N UNK A 53 3.31 23.12 16.32
CA UNK A 53 2.41 24.10 16.03
C UNK A 53 1.04 23.81 16.43
N SER A 54 0.94 22.61 16.99
CA SER A 54 -0.40 22.16 17.38
C SER A 54 -0.39 21.68 18.84
N PRO A 55 -0.10 22.53 19.80
CA PRO A 55 0.14 22.07 21.17
C PRO A 55 -1.09 21.52 21.89
N SER A 56 -2.30 21.76 21.40
CA SER A 56 -3.52 21.22 21.99
C SER A 56 -3.81 19.78 21.59
N LEU A 57 -3.13 19.24 20.57
CA LEU A 57 -3.44 17.88 20.07
C LEU A 57 -3.08 16.81 21.08
N LYS A 58 -3.97 15.85 21.24
CA LYS A 58 -3.78 14.67 22.07
C LYS A 58 -3.70 13.40 21.23
N LEU A 59 -4.24 13.45 19.99
CA LEU A 59 -4.29 12.28 19.13
C LEU A 59 -4.20 12.69 17.66
N ILE A 60 -3.37 11.95 16.91
CA ILE A 60 -3.33 12.01 15.45
C ILE A 60 -3.88 10.69 14.95
N GLY A 61 -5.01 10.73 14.24
CA GLY A 61 -5.64 9.54 13.66
C GLY A 61 -5.34 9.45 12.18
N ARG A 62 -4.59 8.45 11.79
CA ARG A 62 -4.30 8.18 10.38
C ARG A 62 -5.39 7.29 9.83
N ALA A 63 -6.24 7.82 8.98
CA ALA A 63 -7.31 7.05 8.34
C ALA A 63 -6.69 6.23 7.20
N GLY A 64 -6.19 5.07 7.56
CA GLY A 64 -5.42 4.17 6.68
C GLY A 64 -4.39 3.42 7.49
N VAL A 65 -3.41 2.84 6.82
CA VAL A 65 -2.45 1.95 7.46
C VAL A 65 -1.09 2.62 7.70
N GLY A 66 -0.49 3.20 6.66
CA GLY A 66 0.87 3.70 6.73
C GLY A 66 0.98 5.03 7.46
N VAL A 67 2.02 5.17 8.27
CA VAL A 67 2.22 6.38 9.08
C VAL A 67 3.53 7.09 8.75
N ASP A 68 4.07 6.85 7.56
CA ASP A 68 5.33 7.48 7.13
C ASP A 68 5.21 9.00 6.92
N ASN A 69 3.98 9.53 6.88
CA ASN A 69 3.75 10.97 6.82
C ASN A 69 3.62 11.62 8.21
N ILE A 70 3.92 10.86 9.26
CA ILE A 70 3.85 11.36 10.64
C ILE A 70 5.23 11.17 11.30
N ASP A 71 5.74 12.23 11.92
CA ASP A 71 6.98 12.13 12.70
C ASP A 71 6.62 11.51 14.05
N LEU A 72 6.79 10.18 14.15
CA LEU A 72 6.39 9.43 15.33
C LEU A 72 7.18 9.86 16.57
N ASP A 73 8.47 10.14 16.43
CA ASP A 73 9.28 10.57 17.56
C ASP A 73 8.79 11.93 18.09
N ALA A 74 8.51 12.86 17.19
CA ALA A 74 8.01 14.18 17.60
C ALA A 74 6.65 14.04 18.30
N ALA A 75 5.76 13.20 17.78
CA ALA A 75 4.46 12.99 18.41
C ALA A 75 4.62 12.37 19.79
N THR A 76 5.47 11.36 19.91
CA THR A 76 5.71 10.69 21.20
C THR A 76 6.29 11.68 22.21
N ASN A 77 7.27 12.46 21.80
CA ASN A 77 7.90 13.45 22.70
C ASN A 77 6.89 14.52 23.16
N ALA A 78 5.88 14.81 22.33
CA ALA A 78 4.82 15.77 22.67
C ALA A 78 3.66 15.14 23.45
N GLY A 79 3.72 13.83 23.72
CA GLY A 79 2.65 13.12 24.42
C GLY A 79 1.42 12.85 23.58
N ILE A 80 1.57 12.85 22.26
CA ILE A 80 0.45 12.67 21.33
C ILE A 80 0.36 11.21 20.88
N LEU A 81 -0.82 10.59 21.06
CA LEU A 81 -1.06 9.26 20.53
C LEU A 81 -1.19 9.31 19.01
N VAL A 82 -0.57 8.33 18.33
CA VAL A 82 -0.77 8.16 16.89
C VAL A 82 -1.47 6.82 16.70
N CYS A 83 -2.62 6.86 16.03
CA CYS A 83 -3.45 5.68 15.77
C CYS A 83 -3.71 5.54 14.29
N ASN A 84 -3.98 4.33 13.84
CA ASN A 84 -4.35 4.08 12.44
C ASN A 84 -5.54 3.13 12.36
N THR A 85 -5.94 2.79 11.12
CA THR A 85 -7.06 1.89 10.88
C THR A 85 -6.58 0.68 10.06
N PRO A 86 -5.81 -0.22 10.68
CA PRO A 86 -5.29 -1.38 9.97
C PRO A 86 -6.42 -2.36 9.66
N GLY A 87 -6.44 -2.91 8.47
CA GLY A 87 -7.39 -3.94 8.10
C GLY A 87 -8.63 -3.46 7.39
N SER A 88 -9.00 -2.19 7.50
CA SER A 88 -10.24 -1.70 6.88
C SER A 88 -10.16 -1.66 5.35
N SER A 89 -8.97 -1.51 4.79
CA SER A 89 -8.79 -1.44 3.34
C SER A 89 -8.24 -2.73 2.74
N THR A 90 -8.07 -3.78 3.54
CA THR A 90 -7.38 -5.00 3.09
C THR A 90 -7.98 -5.56 1.80
N GLN A 91 -9.28 -5.79 1.78
CA GLN A 91 -9.93 -6.40 0.61
C GLN A 91 -9.80 -5.52 -0.63
N SER A 92 -9.91 -4.22 -0.47
CA SER A 92 -9.78 -3.29 -1.60
C SER A 92 -8.40 -3.35 -2.23
N VAL A 93 -7.36 -3.38 -1.40
CA VAL A 93 -5.98 -3.45 -1.90
C VAL A 93 -5.70 -4.81 -2.53
N VAL A 94 -6.25 -5.89 -1.95
CA VAL A 94 -6.16 -7.22 -2.56
C VAL A 94 -6.69 -7.17 -4.00
N GLU A 95 -7.86 -6.60 -4.18
CA GLU A 95 -8.50 -6.54 -5.50
C GLU A 95 -7.71 -5.68 -6.48
N LEU A 96 -7.22 -4.53 -6.03
CA LEU A 96 -6.42 -3.68 -6.92
C LEU A 96 -5.12 -4.39 -7.34
N THR A 97 -4.51 -5.08 -6.41
CA THR A 97 -3.30 -5.85 -6.72
C THR A 97 -3.57 -6.92 -7.77
N UNK A 98 -4.55 -7.65 -7.67
CA UNK A 98 -4.88 -8.54 -8.50
C UNK A 98 -5.18 -8.04 -9.74
N GLY A 99 -5.91 -6.85 -9.84
CA GLY A 99 -6.18 -6.11 -11.09
C GLY A 99 -4.93 -5.70 -11.83
N HIS A 100 -4.00 -5.12 -11.11
CA HIS A 100 -2.71 -4.74 -11.71
C HIS A 100 -1.97 -5.96 -12.27
N LEU A 101 -1.96 -7.06 -11.55
CA LEU A 101 -1.25 -8.25 -11.99
C LEU A 101 -1.83 -8.78 -13.31
N LEU A 102 -3.14 -8.89 -13.39
CA LEU A 102 -3.80 -9.37 -14.60
C LEU A 102 -3.65 -8.36 -15.76
N ALA A 103 -3.76 -7.07 -15.45
CA ALA A 103 -3.59 -6.04 -16.47
C ALA A 103 -2.19 -6.07 -17.07
N SER A 104 -1.18 -6.34 -16.22
CA SER A 104 0.21 -6.40 -16.68
C SER A 104 0.46 -7.56 -17.63
N THR A 105 0.03 -8.76 -17.25
CA THR A 105 0.34 -9.96 -18.02
C THR A 105 -0.50 -10.07 -19.30
N ARG A 106 -1.59 -9.34 -19.39
CA ARG A 106 -2.47 -9.38 -20.55
C ARG A 106 -2.49 -8.06 -21.31
N HIS A 107 -1.59 -7.14 -21.01
CA HIS A 107 -1.37 -5.88 -21.73
C HIS A 107 -2.62 -5.00 -21.79
N ILE A 108 -3.47 -5.04 -20.75
CA ILE A 108 -4.76 -4.35 -20.82
C ILE A 108 -4.58 -2.83 -20.99
N PRO A 109 -3.71 -2.14 -20.23
CA PRO A 109 -3.60 -0.69 -20.41
C PRO A 109 -3.08 -0.30 -21.79
N THR A 110 -2.08 -1.02 -22.31
CA THR A 110 -1.54 -0.75 -23.65
C THR A 110 -2.60 -1.00 -24.71
N ALA A 111 -3.33 -2.12 -24.61
CA ALA A 111 -4.37 -2.48 -25.56
C ALA A 111 -5.45 -1.40 -25.60
N ASP A 112 -5.86 -0.92 -24.44
CA ASP A 112 -6.90 0.10 -24.36
C ASP A 112 -6.44 1.42 -25.00
N ARG A 113 -5.19 1.84 -24.69
CA ARG A 113 -4.63 3.06 -25.31
C ARG A 113 -4.59 2.94 -26.83
N ASP A 114 -4.14 1.78 -27.34
CA ASP A 114 -4.04 1.57 -28.77
C ASP A 114 -5.40 1.63 -29.46
N LEU A 115 -6.41 0.95 -28.89
CA LEU A 115 -7.76 1.01 -29.44
C LEU A 115 -8.30 2.43 -29.48
N ARG A 116 -8.09 3.19 -28.41
CA ARG A 116 -8.57 4.57 -28.36
C ARG A 116 -7.89 5.46 -29.39
N SER A 117 -6.64 5.13 -29.77
CA SER A 117 -5.92 5.88 -30.81
C SER A 117 -6.15 5.32 -32.22
N GLY A 118 -7.08 4.39 -32.37
CA GLY A 118 -7.44 3.85 -33.68
C GLY A 118 -6.53 2.75 -34.19
N GLN A 119 -5.76 2.11 -33.32
CA GLN A 119 -4.81 1.06 -33.72
C GLN A 119 -5.32 -0.32 -33.33
N TRP A 120 -5.12 -1.29 -34.20
CA TRP A 120 -5.49 -2.68 -33.94
C TRP A 120 -4.20 -3.49 -33.83
N THR A 121 -3.66 -3.56 -32.57
CA THR A 121 -2.31 -4.09 -32.34
C THR A 121 -2.33 -5.52 -31.79
N LYS A 122 -3.32 -6.31 -32.17
CA LYS A 122 -3.53 -7.68 -31.67
C LYS A 122 -2.25 -8.51 -31.70
N LYS A 123 -1.48 -8.43 -32.80
CA LYS A 123 -0.32 -9.30 -33.00
C LYS A 123 0.83 -9.02 -32.03
N SER A 124 0.91 -7.80 -31.48
CA SER A 124 2.01 -7.43 -30.59
C SER A 124 1.64 -7.54 -29.12
N LEU A 125 0.44 -8.02 -28.78
CA LEU A 125 -0.08 -8.02 -27.41
C LEU A 125 -0.33 -9.43 -26.87
N LYS A 126 0.48 -10.41 -27.32
CA LYS A 126 0.38 -11.76 -26.76
C LYS A 126 0.89 -11.74 -25.31
N GLY A 127 0.05 -12.18 -24.38
CA GLY A 127 0.41 -12.26 -22.97
C GLY A 127 0.68 -13.68 -22.53
N THR A 128 0.75 -13.88 -21.23
CA THR A 128 0.90 -15.20 -20.63
C THR A 128 -0.10 -15.36 -19.48
N GLU A 129 -0.40 -16.60 -19.15
CA GLU A 129 -1.31 -16.93 -18.06
C GLU A 129 -0.58 -16.86 -16.72
N LEU A 130 -1.29 -16.54 -15.67
CA LEU A 130 -0.74 -16.64 -14.32
C LEU A 130 -0.57 -18.09 -13.89
N SER A 131 -1.44 -18.97 -14.35
CA SER A 131 -1.40 -20.38 -13.99
C SER A 131 -0.03 -20.98 -14.32
N GLY A 132 0.53 -21.76 -13.38
CA GLY A 132 1.82 -22.40 -13.58
C GLY A 132 3.03 -21.51 -13.28
N LYS A 133 2.82 -20.27 -12.87
CA LYS A 133 3.90 -19.32 -12.56
C LYS A 133 4.00 -19.14 -11.05
N ARG A 134 5.08 -18.52 -10.59
CA ARG A 134 5.31 -18.28 -9.18
C ARG A 134 5.13 -16.80 -8.80
N UNK A 135 4.35 -16.22 -7.72
CA UNK A 135 4.11 -15.06 -7.21
C UNK A 135 4.92 -14.95 -6.07
N GLY A 136 5.73 -14.25 -6.00
CA GLY A 136 6.61 -13.97 -4.88
C GLY A 136 6.14 -12.72 -4.13
N PHE A 137 6.14 -12.81 -2.82
CA PHE A 137 5.68 -11.71 -1.99
C PHE A 137 6.80 -11.13 -1.13
N UNK A 138 6.97 -9.98 -1.13
CA UNK A 138 7.75 -9.29 -0.32
C UNK A 138 6.90 -8.76 0.68
N GLY A 139 6.86 -9.33 1.90
CA GLY A 139 5.88 -9.12 2.95
C GLY A 139 4.67 -10.03 2.77
N PHE A 140 4.23 -10.66 3.86
CA PHE A 140 3.12 -11.60 3.75
C PHE A 140 2.10 -11.39 4.89
N GLY A 141 1.72 -10.17 5.10
CA GLY A 141 0.65 -9.80 6.02
C GLY A 141 -0.75 -9.99 5.40
N UNK A 142 -1.62 -9.41 5.76
CA UNK A 142 -2.89 -9.60 5.46
C UNK A 142 -3.27 -9.42 4.07
N ILE A 143 -2.82 -8.32 3.61
CA ILE A 143 -3.09 -8.03 2.19
C ILE A 143 -2.45 -9.10 1.31
N ALA A 144 -1.19 -9.38 1.53
CA ALA A 144 -0.49 -10.38 0.72
C ALA A 144 -1.15 -11.74 0.85
N GLN A 145 -1.61 -12.11 2.03
CA GLN A 145 -2.32 -13.40 2.19
C GLN A 145 -3.58 -13.43 1.35
N GLY A 146 -4.32 -12.32 1.28
CA GLY A 146 -5.49 -12.23 0.43
C GLY A 146 -5.14 -12.34 -1.04
N VAL A 147 -4.09 -11.65 -1.47
CA VAL A 147 -3.59 -11.77 -2.85
C VAL A 147 -3.15 -13.21 -3.13
N GLY A 148 -2.47 -13.83 -2.17
CA GLY A 148 -2.02 -15.22 -2.31
C GLY A 148 -3.18 -16.18 -2.48
N HIS A 149 -4.25 -15.98 -1.73
CA HIS A 149 -5.45 -16.80 -1.84
C HIS A 149 -6.02 -16.74 -3.26
N VAL A 150 -6.12 -15.53 -3.81
CA VAL A 150 -6.61 -15.33 -5.19
C VAL A 150 -5.63 -15.92 -6.20
N ALA A 151 -4.33 -15.69 -6.01
CA ALA A 151 -3.29 -16.19 -6.92
C ALA A 151 -3.28 -17.72 -6.98
N ARG A 152 -3.49 -18.39 -5.85
CA ARG A 152 -3.61 -19.83 -5.84
C ARG A 152 -4.81 -20.30 -6.65
N ALA A 153 -5.91 -19.60 -6.57
CA ALA A 153 -7.08 -19.93 -7.39
C ALA A 153 -6.79 -19.79 -8.89
N UNK A 154 -5.74 -18.86 -9.25
CA UNK A 154 -5.33 -18.69 -10.39
C UNK A 154 -4.44 -19.57 -10.80
N GLY A 155 -3.99 -20.64 -10.06
CA GLY A 155 -3.05 -21.70 -10.33
C GLY A 155 -1.60 -21.33 -10.11
N MET A 156 -1.32 -20.29 -9.34
CA MET A 156 0.05 -19.87 -9.05
C MET A 156 0.61 -20.63 -7.84
N GLU A 157 1.94 -20.83 -7.86
CA GLU A 157 2.71 -21.33 -6.73
C GLU A 157 3.18 -20.11 -5.93
N LEU A 158 3.07 -20.17 -4.60
CA LEU A 158 3.33 -19.00 -3.75
C LEU A 158 4.65 -19.10 -3.00
N HIS A 159 5.39 -18.00 -2.96
CA HIS A 159 6.63 -17.83 -2.21
C HIS A 159 6.60 -16.48 -1.53
N ALA A 160 7.19 -16.38 -0.33
CA ALA A 160 7.19 -15.12 0.41
C ALA A 160 8.48 -14.92 1.18
N TYR A 161 8.82 -13.67 1.38
CA TYR A 161 9.83 -13.21 2.31
C TYR A 161 9.14 -12.33 3.34
N ASP A 162 9.18 -12.75 4.60
CA ASP A 162 8.64 -11.94 5.70
C ASP A 162 9.29 -12.39 7.00
N PRO A 163 10.32 -11.68 7.48
CA PRO A 163 11.07 -12.12 8.66
C PRO A 163 10.28 -12.08 9.97
N TYR A 164 9.09 -11.46 9.98
CA TYR A 164 8.28 -11.35 11.17
C TYR A 164 7.10 -12.32 11.20
N LEU A 165 6.90 -13.10 10.13
CA LEU A 165 5.71 -13.93 9.99
C LEU A 165 5.92 -15.30 10.63
N PRO A 166 4.98 -15.78 11.46
CA PRO A 166 5.04 -17.18 11.90
C PRO A 166 4.92 -18.12 10.71
N GLU A 167 5.75 -19.15 10.66
CA GLU A 167 5.78 -20.09 9.54
C GLU A 167 4.43 -20.76 9.32
N LYS A 168 3.67 -20.98 10.38
CA LYS A 168 2.34 -21.58 10.30
C LYS A 168 1.41 -20.82 9.35
N VAL A 169 1.48 -19.48 9.36
CA VAL A 169 0.61 -18.67 8.48
C VAL A 169 0.91 -18.96 7.01
N ALA A 170 2.19 -19.02 6.65
CA ALA A 170 2.59 -19.33 5.27
C ALA A 170 2.18 -20.75 4.90
N THR A 171 2.40 -21.70 5.79
CA THR A 171 2.08 -23.11 5.55
C THR A 171 0.58 -23.31 5.28
N GLU A 172 -0.28 -22.61 6.03
CA GLU A 172 -1.72 -22.74 5.87
C GLU A 172 -2.20 -22.29 4.49
N LEU A 173 -1.46 -21.38 3.85
CA LEU A 173 -1.77 -20.93 2.49
C LEU A 173 -0.96 -21.67 1.43
N ASN A 174 -0.21 -22.68 1.85
CA ASN A 174 0.68 -23.44 0.96
C ASN A 174 1.67 -22.48 0.28
N CYS A 175 2.22 -21.56 1.05
CA CYS A 175 3.20 -20.58 0.60
C CYS A 175 4.55 -20.94 1.21
N GLU A 176 5.59 -21.03 0.39
CA GLU A 176 6.93 -21.32 0.88
C GLU A 176 7.58 -20.02 1.39
N LEU A 177 7.96 -20.02 2.67
CA LEU A 177 8.58 -18.87 3.30
C LEU A 177 10.09 -18.97 3.16
N HIS A 178 10.73 -17.88 2.74
CA HIS A 178 12.18 -17.83 2.52
C HIS A 178 12.82 -16.86 3.50
N ALA A 179 14.01 -17.22 4.00
CA ALA A 179 14.75 -16.37 4.93
C ALA A 179 15.45 -15.20 4.25
N ASP A 180 15.63 -15.25 2.93
CA ASP A 180 16.37 -14.25 2.17
C ASP A 180 15.49 -13.77 1.02
N VAL A 181 15.32 -12.46 0.90
CA VAL A 181 14.52 -11.89 -0.18
C VAL A 181 15.10 -12.24 -1.55
N ALA A 182 16.41 -12.45 -1.65
CA ALA A 182 17.06 -12.83 -2.91
C ALA A 182 16.53 -14.18 -3.42
N ASP A 183 16.18 -15.10 -2.53
CA ASP A 183 15.63 -16.40 -2.93
C ASP A 183 14.23 -16.25 -3.54
N VAL A 184 13.45 -15.35 -3.06
CA VAL A 184 12.15 -15.06 -3.67
C VAL A 184 12.36 -14.44 -5.08
N UNK A 185 13.13 -13.56 -5.21
CA UNK A 185 13.42 -12.97 -6.33
C UNK A 185 13.88 -13.85 -7.32
N ARG A 186 14.85 -14.99 -7.00
CA ARG A 186 15.40 -16.00 -7.93
C ARG A 186 14.37 -16.98 -8.45
N LEU A 187 13.36 -17.28 -7.67
CA LEU A 187 12.36 -18.28 -8.02
C LEU A 187 11.18 -17.72 -8.80
N CYS A 188 10.85 -16.44 -8.62
CA CYS A 188 9.55 -15.94 -9.00
C CYS A 188 9.62 -15.02 -10.20
N THR A 189 8.74 -15.25 -11.15
CA THR A 189 8.57 -14.40 -12.34
C THR A 189 7.62 -13.23 -12.08
N HIS A 190 6.84 -13.31 -11.02
CA HIS A 190 5.86 -12.29 -10.65
C HIS A 190 6.10 -11.91 -9.21
N ILE A 191 6.36 -10.63 -8.95
CA ILE A 191 6.66 -10.12 -7.61
C ILE A 191 5.60 -9.09 -7.21
N ALA A 192 5.00 -9.29 -6.03
CA ALA A 192 4.06 -8.35 -5.43
C ALA A 192 4.64 -7.84 -4.11
N VAL A 193 4.71 -6.53 -3.94
CA VAL A 193 5.28 -5.89 -2.77
C VAL A 193 4.17 -5.53 -1.80
N HIS A 194 4.26 -6.03 -0.58
CA HIS A 194 3.23 -5.84 0.44
C HIS A 194 3.82 -5.64 1.84
N CYS A 195 4.98 -5.07 1.93
CA CYS A 195 5.62 -4.81 3.23
C CYS A 195 5.53 -3.34 3.58
N UNK A 196 5.80 -3.03 4.66
CA UNK A 196 5.82 -1.80 5.18
C UNK A 196 7.06 -1.14 4.78
N LEU A 197 7.09 0.20 4.85
CA LEU A 197 8.28 0.98 4.54
C LEU A 197 9.09 1.22 5.82
N THR A 198 10.27 0.64 5.86
CA THR A 198 11.21 0.79 6.97
C THR A 198 12.60 0.97 6.37
N GLU A 199 13.59 1.16 7.22
CA GLU A 199 14.97 1.21 6.72
C GLU A 199 15.38 -0.08 5.98
N UNK A 200 14.77 -1.03 6.32
CA UNK A 200 15.04 -2.30 5.82
C UNK A 200 14.45 -2.57 4.51
N THR A 201 13.35 -2.02 4.42
CA THR A 201 12.63 -2.29 3.17
C THR A 201 12.80 -1.18 2.13
N HIS A 202 13.41 -0.13 2.51
CA HIS A 202 13.70 0.95 1.56
C HIS A 202 14.66 0.43 0.48
N UNK A 203 14.08 0.52 -0.93
CA UNK A 203 14.75 0.03 -1.91
C UNK A 203 15.02 -1.36 -1.94
N LEU A 204 14.15 -2.08 -1.27
CA LEU A 204 14.23 -3.54 -1.24
C LEU A 204 14.18 -4.12 -2.64
N VAL A 205 13.39 -3.54 -3.51
CA VAL A 205 13.36 -3.89 -4.95
C VAL A 205 14.26 -2.89 -5.67
N ASN A 206 15.37 -3.40 -6.21
CA ASN A 206 16.42 -2.56 -6.81
C ASN A 206 17.06 -3.31 -7.97
N THR A 207 18.07 -2.73 -8.57
CA THR A 207 18.77 -3.34 -9.69
C THR A 207 19.25 -4.76 -9.38
N UNK A 208 19.60 -4.93 -8.31
CA UNK A 208 20.12 -6.18 -7.94
C UNK A 208 19.13 -7.21 -7.87
N THR A 209 18.20 -6.88 -7.07
CA THR A 209 17.16 -7.89 -6.87
C THR A 209 16.39 -8.18 -8.16
N LEU A 210 16.13 -7.16 -8.96
CA LEU A 210 15.45 -7.38 -10.23
C LEU A 210 16.24 -8.27 -11.18
N SER A 211 17.56 -8.17 -11.15
CA SER A 211 18.42 -8.97 -12.04
C SER A 211 18.38 -10.47 -11.69
N LEU A 212 17.90 -10.82 -10.50
CA LEU A 212 17.83 -12.23 -10.08
C LEU A 212 16.62 -12.96 -10.66
N MET A 213 15.60 -12.22 -11.10
CA MET A 213 14.33 -12.82 -11.51
C MET A 213 14.50 -13.70 -12.76
N PRO A 214 13.89 -14.91 -12.77
CA PRO A 214 13.93 -15.78 -13.94
C PRO A 214 12.86 -15.35 -14.95
N GLY A 215 13.09 -15.59 -16.19
CA GLY A 215 12.10 -15.35 -17.23
C GLY A 215 11.19 -16.53 -17.52
N UNK A 216 11.35 -17.56 -17.03
CA UNK A 216 10.68 -18.72 -17.22
C UNK A 216 9.94 -19.02 -16.03
N GLY A 217 8.76 -19.41 -16.19
CA GLY A 217 7.87 -19.85 -15.13
C GLY A 217 8.16 -21.26 -14.63
N ALA A 218 7.52 -21.66 -13.53
CA ALA A 218 7.65 -23.03 -13.00
C ALA A 218 7.21 -24.05 -14.05
N ASP A 219 6.29 -23.68 -14.92
CA ASP A 219 5.82 -24.52 -16.02
C ASP A 219 6.75 -24.50 -17.24
N GLY A 220 7.85 -23.78 -17.18
CA GLY A 220 8.79 -23.67 -18.28
C GLY A 220 8.43 -22.65 -19.35
N ILE A 221 7.34 -21.93 -19.18
CA ILE A 221 6.92 -20.91 -20.17
C ILE A 221 7.75 -19.64 -19.97
N ALA A 222 8.26 -19.09 -21.06
CA ALA A 222 8.97 -17.81 -21.04
C ALA A 222 7.94 -16.69 -20.91
N CYS A 223 7.70 -16.25 -19.70
CA CYS A 223 6.63 -15.31 -19.38
C CYS A 223 7.13 -13.90 -19.02
N GLY A 224 8.39 -13.76 -18.94
CA GLY A 224 8.99 -12.48 -18.51
C GLY A 224 8.92 -12.26 -16.99
N UNK A 225 9.30 -11.10 -16.34
CA UNK A 225 9.35 -10.73 -15.06
C UNK A 225 8.40 -9.65 -14.85
N HIS A 226 7.65 -9.73 -13.88
CA HIS A 226 6.55 -8.76 -13.64
C HIS A 226 6.58 -8.28 -12.20
N LEU A 227 6.39 -6.97 -11.98
CA LEU A 227 6.47 -6.33 -10.66
C LEU A 227 5.20 -5.52 -10.40
N VAL A 228 4.58 -5.73 -9.24
CA VAL A 228 3.41 -4.95 -8.80
C VAL A 228 3.66 -4.45 -7.38
N SER A 229 3.40 -3.17 -7.12
CA SER A 229 3.41 -2.66 -5.74
C SER A 229 2.22 -1.76 -5.47
N CYS A 230 1.41 -2.18 -4.50
CA CYS A 230 0.34 -1.37 -3.91
C CYS A 230 0.61 -1.14 -2.42
N ALA A 231 1.88 -1.18 -2.01
CA ALA A 231 2.27 -1.05 -0.60
C ALA A 231 2.57 0.41 -0.24
N ARG A 232 3.85 0.79 -0.25
CA ARG A 232 4.27 2.18 0.00
C ARG A 232 5.33 2.57 -1.01
N GLY A 233 5.35 3.86 -1.37
CA GLY A 233 6.43 4.37 -2.21
C GLY A 233 7.75 4.30 -1.49
N GLY A 234 8.82 4.02 -2.22
CA GLY A 234 10.17 3.93 -1.67
C GLY A 234 10.65 2.51 -1.41
N ILE A 235 9.74 1.52 -1.45
CA ILE A 235 10.18 0.11 -1.36
C ILE A 235 10.74 -0.32 -2.72
N VAL A 236 10.10 0.11 -3.79
CA VAL A 236 10.60 -0.07 -5.15
C VAL A 236 11.45 1.13 -5.52
N ASN A 237 12.69 0.89 -5.92
CA ASN A 237 13.52 1.94 -6.50
C ASN A 237 12.99 2.22 -7.91
N GLN A 238 12.32 3.36 -8.10
CA GLN A 238 11.66 3.67 -9.37
C GLN A 238 12.64 3.81 -10.52
N ASP A 239 13.82 4.39 -10.27
CA ASP A 239 14.83 4.52 -11.32
C ASP A 239 15.34 3.14 -11.73
N ALA A 240 15.53 2.24 -10.78
CA ALA A 240 15.97 0.87 -11.08
C ALA A 240 14.89 0.12 -11.86
N ALA A 241 13.62 0.31 -11.52
CA ALA A 241 12.53 -0.32 -12.25
C ALA A 241 12.45 0.21 -13.68
N LEU A 242 12.63 1.47 -13.88
CA LEU A 242 12.68 2.05 -15.22
C LEU A 242 13.84 1.46 -16.04
N UNK A 243 14.81 1.32 -15.46
CA UNK A 243 15.92 0.81 -16.02
C UNK A 243 15.75 -0.51 -16.46
N ALA A 244 15.18 -1.28 -15.66
CA ALA A 244 14.89 -2.69 -15.97
C ALA A 244 13.85 -2.83 -17.08
N LEU A 245 12.87 -1.96 -17.11
CA LEU A 245 11.91 -1.93 -18.23
C LEU A 245 12.59 -1.59 -19.56
N VAL A 246 13.50 -0.62 -19.54
CA VAL A 246 14.17 -0.16 -20.75
C VAL A 246 15.08 -1.25 -21.32
N ASP A 247 15.80 -1.96 -20.48
CA ASP A 247 16.73 -2.98 -20.96
C ASP A 247 16.08 -4.36 -21.14
N GLY A 248 14.79 -4.49 -20.79
CA GLY A 248 14.06 -5.73 -20.99
C GLY A 248 14.20 -6.75 -19.87
N THR A 249 14.95 -6.43 -18.81
CA THR A 249 15.04 -7.30 -17.63
C THR A 249 13.65 -7.48 -17.02
N LEU A 250 12.89 -6.39 -16.92
CA LEU A 250 11.54 -6.41 -16.39
C LEU A 250 10.56 -6.24 -17.56
N SER A 251 9.57 -7.10 -17.63
CA SER A 251 8.59 -7.10 -18.71
C SER A 251 7.42 -6.16 -18.44
N SER A 252 7.10 -5.93 -17.16
CA SER A 252 6.07 -4.98 -16.78
C SER A 252 6.28 -4.50 -15.35
N CYS A 253 5.80 -3.30 -15.09
CA CYS A 253 5.80 -2.73 -13.74
C CYS A 253 4.48 -2.01 -13.52
N ALA A 254 3.80 -2.29 -12.42
CA ALA A 254 2.56 -1.64 -12.05
C ALA A 254 2.66 -1.09 -10.64
N LEU A 255 2.43 0.20 -10.49
CA LEU A 255 2.56 0.86 -9.19
C LEU A 255 1.30 1.65 -8.84
N ASP A 256 0.83 1.50 -7.60
CA ASP A 256 -0.19 2.36 -7.02
C ASP A 256 0.42 3.40 -6.10
N VAL A 257 1.72 3.27 -5.79
CA VAL A 257 2.43 4.09 -4.81
C VAL A 257 3.76 4.54 -5.38
N PHE A 258 4.23 5.72 -4.97
CA PHE A 258 5.39 6.35 -5.58
C PHE A 258 6.30 6.96 -4.53
N GLU A 259 7.57 7.13 -4.87
CA GLU A 259 8.57 7.67 -3.93
C GLU A 259 8.19 9.07 -3.43
N THR A 260 7.61 9.88 -4.31
CA THR A 260 7.05 11.18 -3.95
C THR A 260 5.64 11.25 -4.50
N GLU A 261 4.68 11.62 -3.71
CA GLU A 261 3.28 11.72 -4.14
C GLU A 261 2.74 13.12 -3.88
N PRO A 262 2.04 13.71 -4.82
CA PRO A 262 1.65 13.23 -6.16
C PRO A 262 2.85 13.07 -7.09
N GLU A 263 2.78 12.12 -8.04
CA GLU A 263 3.85 11.84 -9.00
C GLU A 263 3.27 11.85 -10.41
N THR A 264 3.64 12.78 -11.20
CA THR A 264 3.22 12.86 -12.61
C THR A 264 4.35 13.12 -13.61
N UNK A 265 5.54 13.06 -13.07
CA UNK A 265 6.60 13.45 -13.87
C UNK A 265 7.65 12.48 -14.05
N HIS A 266 7.71 11.50 -13.24
CA HIS A 266 8.81 10.53 -13.34
C HIS A 266 8.80 9.86 -14.72
N PRO A 267 9.95 9.63 -15.35
CA PRO A 267 9.99 9.05 -16.70
C PRO A 267 9.35 7.66 -16.82
N ILE A 268 9.27 6.93 -15.75
CA ILE A 268 8.61 5.62 -15.80
C ILE A 268 7.14 5.71 -16.30
N UNK A 269 6.59 6.76 -15.93
CA UNK A 269 5.30 6.95 -16.24
C UNK A 269 5.02 6.98 -17.67
N UNK A 270 6.13 6.98 -18.47
CA UNK A 270 5.97 7.06 -19.78
C UNK A 270 6.28 5.85 -20.49
N HIS A 271 6.87 4.84 -19.92
CA HIS A 271 7.29 3.57 -20.52
C HIS A 271 6.06 2.74 -20.90
N PRO A 272 6.03 2.17 -22.11
CA PRO A 272 4.80 1.47 -22.56
C PRO A 272 4.44 0.24 -21.74
N ASN A 273 5.39 -0.35 -21.02
CA ASN A 273 5.13 -1.53 -20.19
C ASN A 273 4.99 -1.21 -18.71
N PHE A 274 4.88 0.07 -18.39
CA PHE A 274 4.49 0.53 -17.08
C PHE A 274 3.02 0.92 -17.10
N HIS A 275 2.30 0.65 -16.00
CA HIS A 275 1.04 1.32 -15.76
C HIS A 275 0.89 1.60 -14.27
N GLY A 276 0.08 2.60 -13.96
CA GLY A 276 -0.03 3.02 -12.57
C GLY A 276 -1.39 3.57 -12.24
N THR A 277 -1.64 3.67 -10.94
CA THR A 277 -2.85 4.29 -10.42
C THR A 277 -2.42 5.28 -9.33
N PRO A 278 -3.19 6.35 -9.11
CA PRO A 278 -2.74 7.42 -8.20
C PRO A 278 -3.13 7.15 -6.75
N HIS A 279 -2.55 6.10 -6.18
CA HIS A 279 -2.69 5.71 -4.77
C HIS A 279 -4.18 5.52 -4.42
N ILE A 280 -4.83 4.62 -5.15
CA ILE A 280 -6.26 4.37 -5.00
C ILE A 280 -6.57 3.02 -4.34
N GLY A 281 -5.57 2.37 -3.73
CA GLY A 281 -5.77 1.05 -3.13
C GLY A 281 -6.94 0.98 -2.16
N ALA A 282 -7.15 2.02 -1.36
CA ALA A 282 -8.26 2.09 -0.39
C ALA A 282 -9.46 2.88 -0.91
N ALA A 283 -9.48 3.26 -2.18
CA ALA A 283 -10.51 4.16 -2.73
C ALA A 283 -11.69 3.36 -3.27
N THR A 284 -12.41 2.75 -2.35
CA THR A 284 -13.67 2.04 -2.66
C THR A 284 -14.77 2.50 -1.70
N UNK A 285 -15.74 2.38 -1.95
CA UNK A 285 -16.76 2.74 -1.22
C UNK A 285 -16.81 2.13 0.00
N GLU A 286 -16.59 0.75 -0.07
CA GLU A 286 -16.62 -0.08 1.13
C GLU A 286 -15.47 0.24 2.09
N ALA A 287 -14.27 0.35 1.57
CA ALA A 287 -13.12 0.63 2.43
C ALA A 287 -13.24 1.99 3.11
N GLN A 288 -13.70 3.00 2.37
CA GLN A 288 -13.83 4.34 2.96
C GLN A 288 -14.88 4.37 4.07
N ALA A 289 -15.97 3.62 3.90
CA ALA A 289 -16.97 3.50 4.97
C ALA A 289 -16.38 2.80 6.19
N ARG A 290 -15.67 1.69 5.99
CA ARG A 290 -15.05 0.95 7.11
C ARG A 290 -13.99 1.79 7.81
N ILE A 291 -13.13 2.47 7.03
CA ILE A 291 -12.07 3.33 7.59
C ILE A 291 -12.69 4.45 8.42
N GLY A 292 -13.72 5.09 7.87
CA GLY A 292 -14.39 6.18 8.60
C GLY A 292 -15.00 5.70 9.89
N LEU A 293 -15.73 4.60 9.85
CA LEU A 293 -16.39 4.08 11.06
C LEU A 293 -15.38 3.62 12.10
N GLU A 294 -14.31 2.95 11.67
CA GLU A 294 -13.25 2.52 12.58
C GLU A 294 -12.61 3.74 13.25
N MET A 295 -12.30 4.78 12.46
CA MET A 295 -11.71 6.00 12.99
C MET A 295 -12.66 6.71 13.95
N ALA A 296 -13.94 6.82 13.61
CA ALA A 296 -14.92 7.49 14.47
C ALA A 296 -15.04 6.77 15.81
N ASN A 297 -15.12 5.44 15.79
CA ASN A 297 -15.25 4.66 17.03
C ASN A 297 -13.97 4.77 17.86
N LEU A 298 -12.82 4.78 17.23
CA LEU A 298 -11.54 4.95 17.92
C LEU A 298 -11.47 6.30 18.66
N LEU A 299 -11.90 7.36 17.97
CA LEU A 299 -11.92 8.70 18.55
C LEU A 299 -12.90 8.79 19.71
N ILE A 300 -14.08 8.21 19.59
CA ILE A 300 -15.07 8.20 20.65
C ILE A 300 -14.53 7.47 21.88
N GLU A 301 -13.93 6.33 21.69
CA GLU A 301 -13.28 5.59 22.76
C GLU A 301 -12.19 6.41 23.44
N PHE A 302 -11.37 7.04 22.65
CA PHE A 302 -10.32 7.90 23.17
C PHE A 302 -10.91 9.06 23.99
N UNK A 303 -11.87 9.62 23.49
CA UNK A 303 -12.46 10.70 24.13
C UNK A 303 -13.12 10.32 25.35
N UNK A 304 -13.27 8.93 25.47
CA UNK A 304 -13.81 8.39 26.52
C UNK A 304 -12.88 8.00 27.50
N GLY A 305 -11.75 8.10 27.35
CA GLY A 305 -10.63 7.80 28.23
C GLY A 305 -10.09 6.38 28.10
N LYS A 306 -10.45 5.69 27.04
CA LYS A 306 -9.93 4.35 26.76
C LYS A 306 -8.76 4.41 25.78
N UNK A 307 -7.86 3.72 25.67
CA UNK A 307 -6.86 3.62 24.88
C UNK A 307 -7.31 3.06 23.74
N PRO A 308 -7.03 3.46 22.72
CA PRO A 308 -7.39 2.85 21.46
C PRO A 308 -6.58 1.59 21.20
N LYS A 309 -7.19 0.67 20.43
CA LYS A 309 -6.53 -0.61 20.17
C LYS A 309 -5.37 -0.50 19.20
N SER A 310 -5.36 0.49 18.32
CA SER A 310 -4.43 0.57 17.20
C SER A 310 -3.41 1.70 17.36
N VAL A 311 -2.87 1.84 18.56
CA VAL A 311 -1.82 2.84 18.83
C VAL A 311 -0.52 2.39 18.18
N VAL A 312 0.05 3.28 17.36
CA VAL A 312 1.29 3.01 16.63
C VAL A 312 2.51 3.33 17.47
N ASN A 313 2.46 4.43 18.23
CA ASN A 313 3.59 4.85 19.09
C ASN A 313 3.30 4.48 20.55
N LYS A 314 3.32 3.18 20.84
CA LYS A 314 2.90 2.65 22.14
C LYS A 314 3.70 3.19 23.31
N THR A 315 4.95 3.60 23.10
CA THR A 315 5.78 4.13 24.17
C THR A 315 5.20 5.41 24.78
N VAL A 316 4.32 6.11 24.09
CA VAL A 316 3.65 7.29 24.67
C VAL A 316 2.76 6.92 25.86
N LEU A 317 2.34 5.65 25.93
CA LEU A 317 1.49 5.14 27.01
C LEU A 317 2.28 4.78 28.27
N ASP A 318 3.62 4.68 28.18
CA ASP A 318 4.51 4.39 29.31
C ASP A 318 4.79 5.67 30.11
#